data_17b0153763a1aafe7dbbcdbe8d163b71
#
_entry.id   17b0153763a1aafe7dbbcdbe8d163b71
#
_cell.length_a   1.000
_cell.length_b   1.000
_cell.length_c   1.000
_cell.angle_alpha   90.00
_cell.angle_beta   90.00
_cell.angle_gamma   90.00
#
_symmetry.space_group_name_H-M   'P 1'
#
loop_
_entity.id
_entity.type
_entity.pdbx_description
1 polymer ?
#
loop_
_entity_poly.entity_id
_entity_poly.type
_entity_poly.pdbx_seq_one_letter_code
_entity_poly.pdbx_strand_id
1 'polypeptide(L)'
;HQQFRDLFLQRLVAPTDVGTDRGFDVVTLDDVVGDARHPFPVAHVAERTSWSCHHGVARWGAECPDAADGRWKAPLRAALERLAGAVDAITALTFREAIGEDPADARDAYVDVVLGRTTGAAFAAERWPTADEAVRRRLLDLLEAQRWRLAMFASDGWFWDDPIRPETRQVMRAAARAARLVDGLAGTRLEHTLVADLALLTSPSRG
;
A
#
# COMPACT_ATOMS: atom_id res chain seq x y z
N HIS A 1 -29.51 1.38 13.62
CA HIS A 1 -28.18 0.86 14.01
C HIS A 1 -27.18 1.96 14.36
N GLN A 2 -27.16 3.09 13.65
CA GLN A 2 -26.22 4.19 13.89
C GLN A 2 -26.45 4.82 15.28
N GLN A 3 -27.67 5.14 15.63
CA GLN A 3 -28.02 5.70 16.94
C GLN A 3 -27.62 4.80 18.11
N PHE A 4 -27.74 3.49 17.97
CA PHE A 4 -27.29 2.55 19.01
C PHE A 4 -25.77 2.59 19.18
N ARG A 5 -25.02 2.65 18.11
CA ARG A 5 -23.55 2.73 18.15
C ARG A 5 -23.09 4.02 18.81
N ASP A 6 -23.68 5.15 18.41
CA ASP A 6 -23.34 6.47 18.96
C ASP A 6 -23.62 6.54 20.46
N LEU A 7 -24.79 6.07 20.91
CA LEU A 7 -25.14 6.01 22.33
C LEU A 7 -24.24 5.05 23.13
N PHE A 8 -23.88 3.91 22.53
CA PHE A 8 -22.98 2.95 23.17
C PHE A 8 -21.59 3.55 23.34
N LEU A 9 -21.01 4.11 22.28
CA LEU A 9 -19.70 4.76 22.33
C LEU A 9 -19.70 5.97 23.27
N GLN A 10 -20.74 6.79 23.21
CA GLN A 10 -20.88 7.93 24.11
C GLN A 10 -20.88 7.49 25.58
N ARG A 11 -21.64 6.44 25.93
CA ARG A 11 -21.65 5.90 27.29
C ARG A 11 -20.35 5.22 27.68
N LEU A 12 -19.64 4.63 26.71
CA LEU A 12 -18.38 3.97 26.97
C LEU A 12 -17.24 4.98 27.21
N VAL A 13 -17.17 6.05 26.40
CA VAL A 13 -16.03 7.00 26.42
C VAL A 13 -16.34 8.33 27.12
N ALA A 14 -17.61 8.70 27.34
CA ALA A 14 -17.96 9.95 27.98
C ALA A 14 -17.40 10.02 29.42
N PRO A 15 -16.88 11.18 29.86
CA PRO A 15 -16.49 11.36 31.25
C PRO A 15 -17.65 11.00 32.18
N THR A 16 -17.38 10.19 33.19
CA THR A 16 -18.40 9.89 34.21
C THR A 16 -18.49 11.08 35.16
N ASP A 17 -19.65 11.72 35.21
CA ASP A 17 -19.95 12.59 36.32
C ASP A 17 -19.97 11.76 37.60
N VAL A 18 -19.08 12.14 38.51
CA VAL A 18 -19.03 11.76 39.93
C VAL A 18 -19.49 10.33 40.28
N GLY A 19 -18.55 9.42 40.50
CA GLY A 19 -18.75 8.29 41.40
C GLY A 19 -19.01 6.92 40.79
N THR A 20 -18.99 6.75 39.48
CA THR A 20 -19.00 5.41 38.86
C THR A 20 -17.59 5.02 38.42
N ASP A 21 -16.94 4.26 39.27
CA ASP A 21 -15.71 3.54 38.89
C ASP A 21 -16.06 2.55 37.76
N ARG A 22 -15.51 2.80 36.55
CA ARG A 22 -15.71 1.91 35.40
C ARG A 22 -14.80 0.67 35.43
N GLY A 23 -13.83 0.66 36.32
CA GLY A 23 -12.80 -0.39 36.36
C GLY A 23 -11.84 -0.37 35.16
N PHE A 24 -11.89 0.68 34.29
CA PHE A 24 -10.97 0.88 33.19
C PHE A 24 -10.84 2.36 32.80
N ASP A 25 -9.69 2.74 32.27
CA ASP A 25 -9.39 4.04 31.71
C ASP A 25 -9.55 4.01 30.18
N VAL A 26 -10.06 5.11 29.62
CA VAL A 26 -10.09 5.33 28.17
C VAL A 26 -8.81 6.05 27.79
N VAL A 27 -7.98 5.37 27.02
CA VAL A 27 -6.68 5.88 26.58
C VAL A 27 -6.57 5.79 25.05
N THR A 28 -5.67 6.56 24.47
CA THR A 28 -5.33 6.43 23.05
C THR A 28 -4.29 5.31 22.83
N LEU A 29 -4.14 4.87 21.59
CA LEU A 29 -3.06 3.94 21.25
C LEU A 29 -1.67 4.55 21.54
N ASP A 30 -1.50 5.85 21.32
CA ASP A 30 -0.25 6.55 21.60
C ASP A 30 0.09 6.55 23.10
N ASP A 31 -0.91 6.68 23.96
CA ASP A 31 -0.73 6.58 25.42
C ASP A 31 -0.22 5.18 25.81
N VAL A 32 -0.79 4.14 25.19
CA VAL A 32 -0.38 2.74 25.46
C VAL A 32 1.00 2.44 24.90
N VAL A 33 1.27 2.85 23.66
CA VAL A 33 2.57 2.61 23.01
C VAL A 33 3.70 3.41 23.65
N GLY A 34 3.39 4.63 24.11
CA GLY A 34 4.35 5.49 24.81
C GLY A 34 4.70 5.04 26.24
N ASP A 35 3.92 4.12 26.82
CA ASP A 35 4.19 3.61 28.16
C ASP A 35 5.30 2.54 28.17
N ALA A 36 6.53 2.97 28.39
CA ALA A 36 7.71 2.08 28.46
C ALA A 36 7.64 1.01 29.58
N ARG A 37 6.67 1.10 30.51
CA ARG A 37 6.47 0.11 31.58
C ARG A 37 5.86 -1.19 31.06
N HIS A 38 5.28 -1.18 29.86
CA HIS A 38 4.64 -2.33 29.25
C HIS A 38 5.32 -2.70 27.93
N PRO A 39 6.45 -3.42 27.97
CA PRO A 39 7.09 -3.89 26.74
C PRO A 39 6.13 -4.86 26.01
N PHE A 40 5.83 -4.54 24.76
CA PHE A 40 5.02 -5.42 23.93
C PHE A 40 5.85 -6.61 23.45
N PRO A 41 5.32 -7.83 23.53
CA PRO A 41 5.99 -8.98 22.94
C PRO A 41 6.03 -8.85 21.40
N VAL A 42 7.07 -9.42 20.81
CA VAL A 42 7.13 -9.56 19.35
C VAL A 42 6.02 -10.50 18.91
N ALA A 43 5.13 -10.02 18.06
CA ALA A 43 4.08 -10.83 17.46
C ALA A 43 4.56 -11.42 16.13
N HIS A 44 4.25 -12.68 15.90
CA HIS A 44 4.46 -13.35 14.63
C HIS A 44 3.15 -13.39 13.86
N VAL A 45 3.16 -12.81 12.66
CA VAL A 45 2.00 -12.85 11.76
C VAL A 45 1.87 -14.25 11.19
N ALA A 46 0.67 -14.83 11.30
CA ALA A 46 0.37 -16.11 10.66
C ALA A 46 0.23 -15.89 9.15
N GLU A 47 1.14 -16.45 8.37
CA GLU A 47 1.19 -16.29 6.92
C GLU A 47 -0.06 -16.86 6.23
N ARG A 48 -0.46 -16.21 5.13
CA ARG A 48 -1.60 -16.62 4.28
C ARG A 48 -2.93 -16.70 5.01
N THR A 49 -3.09 -15.97 6.10
CA THR A 49 -4.35 -15.86 6.84
C THR A 49 -4.99 -14.50 6.65
N SER A 50 -6.29 -14.43 6.93
CA SER A 50 -7.06 -13.19 6.92
C SER A 50 -8.07 -13.20 8.06
N TRP A 51 -8.22 -12.08 8.73
CA TRP A 51 -9.24 -11.91 9.77
C TRP A 51 -10.67 -11.92 9.20
N SER A 52 -10.83 -11.60 7.91
CA SER A 52 -12.13 -11.38 7.26
C SER A 52 -12.57 -12.54 6.36
N CYS A 53 -11.74 -13.58 6.19
CA CYS A 53 -12.07 -14.71 5.32
C CYS A 53 -11.38 -15.99 5.81
N HIS A 54 -12.16 -17.02 6.14
CA HIS A 54 -11.63 -18.31 6.58
C HIS A 54 -10.95 -19.11 5.46
N HIS A 55 -11.15 -18.73 4.19
CA HIS A 55 -10.44 -19.27 3.04
C HIS A 55 -9.01 -18.67 2.88
N GLY A 56 -8.51 -18.02 3.90
CA GLY A 56 -7.20 -17.38 3.88
C GLY A 56 -7.18 -16.13 3.00
N VAL A 57 -6.18 -16.03 2.11
CA VAL A 57 -5.96 -14.84 1.26
C VAL A 57 -6.48 -15.01 -0.17
N ALA A 58 -7.25 -16.04 -0.48
CA ALA A 58 -7.74 -16.30 -1.83
C ALA A 58 -8.52 -15.10 -2.41
N ARG A 59 -9.35 -14.43 -1.60
CA ARG A 59 -10.14 -13.25 -1.99
C ARG A 59 -9.30 -12.13 -2.61
N TRP A 60 -8.03 -12.01 -2.24
CA TRP A 60 -7.11 -10.97 -2.72
C TRP A 60 -6.32 -11.35 -3.98
N GLY A 61 -6.71 -12.40 -4.67
CA GLY A 61 -6.02 -12.80 -5.91
C GLY A 61 -6.85 -13.66 -6.87
N ALA A 62 -8.01 -14.16 -6.40
CA ALA A 62 -8.86 -15.06 -7.17
C ALA A 62 -10.31 -15.00 -6.71
N GLU A 63 -11.16 -15.86 -7.28
CA GLU A 63 -12.48 -16.12 -6.75
C GLU A 63 -12.40 -16.73 -5.35
N CYS A 64 -13.35 -16.34 -4.52
CA CYS A 64 -13.53 -16.89 -3.19
C CYS A 64 -15.01 -17.26 -3.02
N PRO A 65 -15.37 -18.41 -2.40
CA PRO A 65 -16.75 -18.78 -2.18
C PRO A 65 -17.58 -17.74 -1.43
N ASP A 66 -16.93 -16.90 -0.61
CA ASP A 66 -17.58 -15.82 0.14
C ASP A 66 -17.71 -14.51 -0.66
N ALA A 67 -17.23 -14.47 -1.89
CA ALA A 67 -17.30 -13.30 -2.77
C ALA A 67 -17.82 -13.75 -4.13
N ALA A 68 -19.06 -13.39 -4.44
CA ALA A 68 -19.61 -13.59 -5.77
C ALA A 68 -18.76 -12.86 -6.81
N ASP A 69 -18.63 -13.46 -8.01
CA ASP A 69 -17.99 -12.83 -9.18
C ASP A 69 -16.56 -12.28 -8.98
N GLY A 70 -15.69 -13.05 -8.35
CA GLY A 70 -14.27 -12.71 -8.22
C GLY A 70 -13.40 -12.95 -9.46
N ARG A 71 -13.95 -13.33 -10.61
CA ARG A 71 -13.20 -13.72 -11.84
C ARG A 71 -12.25 -12.66 -12.38
N TRP A 72 -12.56 -11.39 -12.17
CA TRP A 72 -11.71 -10.26 -12.56
C TRP A 72 -10.40 -10.15 -11.74
N LYS A 73 -10.36 -10.75 -10.55
CA LYS A 73 -9.24 -10.60 -9.61
C LYS A 73 -7.96 -11.25 -10.11
N ALA A 74 -8.03 -12.48 -10.59
CA ALA A 74 -6.84 -13.18 -11.09
C ALA A 74 -6.21 -12.48 -12.30
N PRO A 75 -6.95 -12.05 -13.34
CA PRO A 75 -6.38 -11.25 -14.43
C PRO A 75 -5.78 -9.93 -13.96
N LEU A 76 -6.48 -9.19 -13.07
CA LEU A 76 -5.93 -7.95 -12.52
C LEU A 76 -4.65 -8.23 -11.75
N ARG A 77 -4.63 -9.25 -10.90
CA ARG A 77 -3.45 -9.63 -10.13
C ARG A 77 -2.26 -9.93 -11.04
N ALA A 78 -2.46 -10.72 -12.09
CA ALA A 78 -1.43 -11.05 -13.05
C ALA A 78 -0.90 -9.80 -13.79
N ALA A 79 -1.77 -8.87 -14.17
CA ALA A 79 -1.37 -7.60 -14.78
C ALA A 79 -0.49 -6.76 -13.85
N LEU A 80 -0.91 -6.62 -12.58
CA LEU A 80 -0.15 -5.86 -11.58
C LEU A 80 1.18 -6.53 -11.22
N GLU A 81 1.24 -7.86 -11.16
CA GLU A 81 2.49 -8.59 -10.91
C GLU A 81 3.50 -8.43 -12.06
N ARG A 82 3.04 -8.44 -13.32
CA ARG A 82 3.89 -8.12 -14.47
C ARG A 82 4.44 -6.70 -14.39
N LEU A 83 3.58 -5.73 -14.10
CA LEU A 83 4.01 -4.34 -13.92
C LEU A 83 5.00 -4.22 -12.76
N ALA A 84 4.72 -4.85 -11.61
CA ALA A 84 5.62 -4.84 -10.45
C ALA A 84 7.00 -5.35 -10.82
N GLY A 85 7.08 -6.50 -11.50
CA GLY A 85 8.36 -7.06 -11.94
C GLY A 85 9.14 -6.14 -12.87
N ALA A 86 8.45 -5.45 -13.79
CA ALA A 86 9.09 -4.48 -14.68
C ALA A 86 9.60 -3.25 -13.91
N VAL A 87 8.80 -2.68 -13.01
CA VAL A 87 9.21 -1.55 -12.16
C VAL A 87 10.41 -1.93 -11.29
N ASP A 88 10.38 -3.11 -10.67
CA ASP A 88 11.47 -3.60 -9.81
C ASP A 88 12.77 -3.79 -10.62
N ALA A 89 12.69 -4.40 -11.79
CA ALA A 89 13.85 -4.66 -12.65
C ALA A 89 14.51 -3.34 -13.13
N ILE A 90 13.70 -2.37 -13.58
CA ILE A 90 14.20 -1.08 -14.05
C ILE A 90 14.81 -0.30 -12.89
N THR A 91 14.18 -0.31 -11.72
CA THR A 91 14.71 0.35 -10.52
C THR A 91 16.06 -0.26 -10.13
N ALA A 92 16.15 -1.58 -10.01
CA ALA A 92 17.39 -2.28 -9.64
C ALA A 92 18.52 -2.02 -10.65
N LEU A 93 18.22 -2.05 -11.94
CA LEU A 93 19.19 -1.75 -12.99
C LEU A 93 19.71 -0.32 -12.88
N THR A 94 18.80 0.64 -12.77
CA THR A 94 19.17 2.07 -12.70
C THR A 94 20.00 2.40 -11.46
N PHE A 95 19.64 1.87 -10.30
CA PHE A 95 20.41 2.05 -9.07
C PHE A 95 21.82 1.48 -9.21
N ARG A 96 21.94 0.26 -9.75
CA ARG A 96 23.24 -0.38 -9.97
C ARG A 96 24.13 0.40 -10.95
N GLU A 97 23.56 0.88 -12.05
CA GLU A 97 24.30 1.65 -13.05
C GLU A 97 24.69 3.04 -12.56
N ALA A 98 23.82 3.71 -11.82
CA ALA A 98 24.03 5.09 -11.39
C ALA A 98 24.96 5.21 -10.17
N ILE A 99 24.85 4.29 -9.20
CA ILE A 99 25.52 4.40 -7.89
C ILE A 99 26.12 3.09 -7.38
N GLY A 100 25.95 1.97 -8.10
CA GLY A 100 26.48 0.65 -7.70
C GLY A 100 25.75 -0.02 -6.54
N GLU A 101 24.54 0.44 -6.14
CA GLU A 101 23.81 -0.05 -4.99
C GLU A 101 22.56 -0.87 -5.38
N ASP A 102 22.06 -1.66 -4.42
CA ASP A 102 20.71 -2.23 -4.47
C ASP A 102 19.69 -1.20 -3.92
N PRO A 103 18.51 -1.06 -4.53
CA PRO A 103 17.53 -0.07 -4.08
C PRO A 103 16.84 -0.41 -2.75
N ALA A 104 16.97 -1.61 -2.20
CA ALA A 104 16.18 -2.08 -1.06
C ALA A 104 16.29 -1.17 0.16
N ASP A 105 17.51 -0.89 0.60
CA ASP A 105 17.75 -0.04 1.78
C ASP A 105 17.28 1.42 1.55
N ALA A 106 17.44 1.93 0.33
CA ALA A 106 16.97 3.26 -0.03
C ALA A 106 15.44 3.33 -0.04
N ARG A 107 14.79 2.30 -0.57
CA ARG A 107 13.32 2.18 -0.57
C ARG A 107 12.77 2.13 0.85
N ASP A 108 13.37 1.35 1.73
CA ASP A 108 12.91 1.20 3.11
C ASP A 108 13.09 2.51 3.89
N ALA A 109 14.22 3.19 3.72
CA ALA A 109 14.46 4.51 4.31
C ALA A 109 13.57 5.63 3.71
N TYR A 110 13.05 5.47 2.49
CA TYR A 110 12.19 6.46 1.83
C TYR A 110 10.86 6.70 2.58
N VAL A 111 10.52 5.84 3.51
CA VAL A 111 9.35 6.03 4.40
C VAL A 111 9.40 7.37 5.13
N ASP A 112 10.57 7.89 5.49
CA ASP A 112 10.71 9.19 6.16
C ASP A 112 10.30 10.36 5.25
N VAL A 113 10.53 10.24 3.93
CA VAL A 113 10.03 11.20 2.95
C VAL A 113 8.50 11.10 2.83
N VAL A 114 7.96 9.87 2.78
CA VAL A 114 6.51 9.62 2.69
C VAL A 114 5.78 10.18 3.91
N LEU A 115 6.37 10.07 5.10
CA LEU A 115 5.82 10.60 6.36
C LEU A 115 6.07 12.10 6.57
N GLY A 116 6.78 12.76 5.64
CA GLY A 116 7.10 14.18 5.75
C GLY A 116 8.12 14.54 6.85
N ARG A 117 8.89 13.56 7.35
CA ARG A 117 9.97 13.78 8.33
C ARG A 117 11.17 14.45 7.70
N THR A 118 11.38 14.23 6.40
CA THR A 118 12.41 14.89 5.60
C THR A 118 11.84 15.18 4.20
N THR A 119 12.51 16.07 3.46
CA THR A 119 12.19 16.31 2.04
C THR A 119 12.94 15.33 1.15
N GLY A 120 12.41 15.02 -0.04
CA GLY A 120 13.12 14.17 -1.00
C GLY A 120 14.51 14.70 -1.35
N ALA A 121 14.65 16.03 -1.51
CA ALA A 121 15.94 16.65 -1.80
C ALA A 121 16.96 16.45 -0.66
N ALA A 122 16.55 16.64 0.60
CA ALA A 122 17.42 16.43 1.76
C ALA A 122 17.81 14.96 1.90
N PHE A 123 16.83 14.06 1.76
CA PHE A 123 17.07 12.62 1.76
C PHE A 123 18.10 12.20 0.70
N ALA A 124 17.95 12.67 -0.53
CA ALA A 124 18.86 12.31 -1.62
C ALA A 124 20.26 12.92 -1.43
N ALA A 125 20.36 14.15 -0.90
CA ALA A 125 21.64 14.80 -0.64
C ALA A 125 22.42 14.08 0.47
N GLU A 126 21.74 13.63 1.51
CA GLU A 126 22.34 12.87 2.60
C GLU A 126 22.80 11.48 2.15
N ARG A 127 21.91 10.77 1.43
CA ARG A 127 22.15 9.36 1.06
C ARG A 127 23.15 9.22 -0.07
N TRP A 128 23.16 10.14 -1.03
CA TRP A 128 24.02 10.10 -2.22
C TRP A 128 24.81 11.41 -2.39
N PRO A 129 25.70 11.75 -1.45
CA PRO A 129 26.38 13.03 -1.45
C PRO A 129 27.27 13.25 -2.69
N THR A 130 27.79 12.18 -3.28
CA THR A 130 28.69 12.23 -4.46
C THR A 130 27.94 12.20 -5.80
N ALA A 131 26.64 11.85 -5.83
CA ALA A 131 25.85 11.86 -7.04
C ALA A 131 25.48 13.30 -7.45
N ASP A 132 25.39 13.55 -8.75
CA ASP A 132 24.90 14.83 -9.24
C ASP A 132 23.37 14.98 -9.05
N GLU A 133 22.88 16.19 -9.25
CA GLU A 133 21.48 16.56 -9.04
C GLU A 133 20.51 15.75 -9.95
N ALA A 134 20.92 15.49 -11.20
CA ALA A 134 20.08 14.76 -12.15
C ALA A 134 19.96 13.28 -11.75
N VAL A 135 21.07 12.67 -11.32
CA VAL A 135 21.07 11.30 -10.78
C VAL A 135 20.20 11.23 -9.52
N ARG A 136 20.38 12.11 -8.55
CA ARG A 136 19.58 12.15 -7.33
C ARG A 136 18.08 12.23 -7.62
N ARG A 137 17.70 13.10 -8.54
CA ARG A 137 16.28 13.24 -8.96
C ARG A 137 15.75 11.97 -9.58
N ARG A 138 16.52 11.37 -10.50
CA ARG A 138 16.15 10.10 -11.14
C ARG A 138 15.93 8.97 -10.13
N LEU A 139 16.82 8.85 -9.13
CA LEU A 139 16.69 7.86 -8.07
C LEU A 139 15.47 8.11 -7.18
N LEU A 140 15.18 9.38 -6.83
CA LEU A 140 13.98 9.75 -6.08
C LEU A 140 12.69 9.40 -6.85
N ASP A 141 12.63 9.70 -8.15
CA ASP A 141 11.48 9.40 -8.98
C ASP A 141 11.24 7.88 -9.06
N LEU A 142 12.31 7.07 -9.06
CA LEU A 142 12.19 5.60 -8.98
C LEU A 142 11.72 5.13 -7.60
N LEU A 143 12.15 5.75 -6.51
CA LEU A 143 11.63 5.43 -5.17
C LEU A 143 10.14 5.80 -5.05
N GLU A 144 9.73 6.92 -5.65
CA GLU A 144 8.30 7.27 -5.74
C GLU A 144 7.53 6.27 -6.61
N ALA A 145 8.12 5.76 -7.70
CA ALA A 145 7.52 4.68 -8.48
C ALA A 145 7.38 3.39 -7.65
N GLN A 146 8.37 3.04 -6.83
CA GLN A 146 8.32 1.90 -5.91
C GLN A 146 7.21 2.07 -4.85
N ARG A 147 7.02 3.27 -4.32
CA ARG A 147 5.92 3.57 -3.40
C ARG A 147 4.56 3.26 -4.05
N TRP A 148 4.33 3.72 -5.27
CA TRP A 148 3.09 3.45 -6.00
C TRP A 148 2.95 1.98 -6.41
N ARG A 149 4.08 1.33 -6.72
CA ARG A 149 4.14 -0.12 -6.97
C ARG A 149 3.70 -0.93 -5.75
N LEU A 150 4.03 -0.51 -4.54
CA LEU A 150 3.53 -1.15 -3.32
C LEU A 150 2.05 -0.83 -3.10
N ALA A 151 1.64 0.43 -3.28
CA ALA A 151 0.27 0.88 -3.07
C ALA A 151 -0.75 0.20 -4.00
N MET A 152 -0.35 -0.27 -5.20
CA MET A 152 -1.27 -0.97 -6.10
C MET A 152 -1.69 -2.37 -5.60
N PHE A 153 -1.13 -2.84 -4.50
CA PHE A 153 -1.54 -4.08 -3.84
C PHE A 153 -2.34 -3.85 -2.55
N ALA A 154 -2.83 -2.61 -2.33
CA ALA A 154 -3.67 -2.30 -1.19
C ALA A 154 -4.89 -3.23 -1.11
N SER A 155 -5.11 -3.84 0.06
CA SER A 155 -6.09 -4.91 0.27
C SER A 155 -7.53 -4.51 -0.06
N ASP A 156 -7.89 -3.26 0.20
CA ASP A 156 -9.25 -2.75 -0.04
C ASP A 156 -9.70 -2.87 -1.49
N GLY A 157 -8.76 -2.73 -2.43
CA GLY A 157 -9.04 -2.85 -3.86
C GLY A 157 -9.48 -4.24 -4.32
N TRP A 158 -9.27 -5.26 -3.47
CA TRP A 158 -9.54 -6.66 -3.79
C TRP A 158 -10.71 -7.26 -3.02
N PHE A 159 -11.23 -6.53 -2.04
CA PHE A 159 -12.23 -7.05 -1.12
C PHE A 159 -13.60 -7.25 -1.78
N TRP A 160 -13.96 -6.42 -2.74
CA TRP A 160 -15.29 -6.31 -3.33
C TRP A 160 -15.49 -7.27 -4.51
N ASP A 161 -16.74 -7.34 -4.98
CA ASP A 161 -17.18 -8.27 -6.01
C ASP A 161 -17.09 -7.68 -7.44
N ASP A 162 -16.84 -6.38 -7.57
CA ASP A 162 -16.81 -5.70 -8.88
C ASP A 162 -15.62 -4.72 -8.96
N PRO A 163 -14.82 -4.74 -10.05
CA PRO A 163 -13.66 -3.86 -10.24
C PRO A 163 -14.02 -2.39 -10.49
N ILE A 164 -15.29 -2.05 -10.71
CA ILE A 164 -15.71 -0.64 -10.85
C ILE A 164 -15.74 0.14 -9.55
N ARG A 165 -15.58 -0.51 -8.43
CA ARG A 165 -15.57 0.09 -7.09
C ARG A 165 -14.45 1.12 -6.96
N PRO A 166 -14.68 2.20 -6.18
CA PRO A 166 -13.67 3.24 -5.96
C PRO A 166 -12.34 2.71 -5.45
N GLU A 167 -12.38 1.71 -4.57
CA GLU A 167 -11.22 1.07 -3.95
C GLU A 167 -10.35 0.36 -5.01
N THR A 168 -10.97 -0.43 -5.89
CA THR A 168 -10.26 -1.10 -6.99
C THR A 168 -9.73 -0.08 -8.01
N ARG A 169 -10.49 0.99 -8.30
CA ARG A 169 -10.00 2.09 -9.13
C ARG A 169 -8.78 2.79 -8.52
N GLN A 170 -8.70 2.88 -7.21
CA GLN A 170 -7.52 3.44 -6.53
C GLN A 170 -6.29 2.57 -6.76
N VAL A 171 -6.44 1.25 -6.68
CA VAL A 171 -5.38 0.28 -7.03
C VAL A 171 -4.92 0.49 -8.48
N MET A 172 -5.84 0.58 -9.44
CA MET A 172 -5.50 0.84 -10.85
C MET A 172 -4.81 2.19 -11.06
N ARG A 173 -5.21 3.24 -10.32
CA ARG A 173 -4.56 4.56 -10.38
C ARG A 173 -3.14 4.51 -9.84
N ALA A 174 -2.90 3.76 -8.75
CA ALA A 174 -1.57 3.54 -8.21
C ALA A 174 -0.67 2.84 -9.23
N ALA A 175 -1.17 1.79 -9.88
CA ALA A 175 -0.47 1.07 -10.94
C ALA A 175 -0.12 1.99 -12.13
N ALA A 176 -1.10 2.77 -12.63
CA ALA A 176 -0.87 3.73 -13.70
C ALA A 176 0.14 4.81 -13.31
N ARG A 177 0.15 5.24 -12.04
CA ARG A 177 1.14 6.21 -11.56
C ARG A 177 2.55 5.63 -11.54
N ALA A 178 2.73 4.39 -11.05
CA ALA A 178 4.01 3.70 -11.07
C ALA A 178 4.52 3.53 -12.52
N ALA A 179 3.66 3.06 -13.43
CA ALA A 179 3.99 2.88 -14.84
C ALA A 179 4.46 4.19 -15.49
N ARG A 180 3.72 5.29 -15.33
CA ARG A 180 4.07 6.60 -15.93
C ARG A 180 5.39 7.15 -15.43
N LEU A 181 5.69 7.01 -14.13
CA LEU A 181 6.97 7.45 -13.58
C LEU A 181 8.12 6.71 -14.25
N VAL A 182 8.02 5.37 -14.37
CA VAL A 182 9.07 4.56 -15.01
C VAL A 182 9.14 4.83 -16.53
N ASP A 183 8.01 4.96 -17.21
CA ASP A 183 7.98 5.28 -18.64
C ASP A 183 8.70 6.60 -18.95
N GLY A 184 8.48 7.63 -18.10
CA GLY A 184 9.15 8.92 -18.24
C GLY A 184 10.66 8.87 -18.01
N LEU A 185 11.15 7.94 -17.18
CA LEU A 185 12.56 7.81 -16.84
C LEU A 185 13.33 6.87 -17.76
N ALA A 186 12.68 5.81 -18.23
CA ALA A 186 13.33 4.71 -18.97
C ALA A 186 12.86 4.61 -20.44
N GLY A 187 11.93 5.45 -20.87
CA GLY A 187 11.39 5.41 -22.22
C GLY A 187 10.62 4.12 -22.54
N THR A 188 10.09 3.46 -21.54
CA THR A 188 9.28 2.23 -21.66
C THR A 188 7.84 2.55 -22.05
N ARG A 189 7.00 1.52 -22.17
CA ARG A 189 5.57 1.64 -22.50
C ARG A 189 4.71 0.84 -21.52
N LEU A 190 5.06 0.89 -20.23
CA LEU A 190 4.40 0.12 -19.18
C LEU A 190 2.94 0.53 -19.00
N GLU A 191 2.63 1.83 -19.09
CA GLU A 191 1.24 2.29 -19.01
C GLU A 191 0.40 1.74 -20.17
N HIS A 192 0.93 1.74 -21.38
CA HIS A 192 0.23 1.17 -22.54
C HIS A 192 -0.04 -0.33 -22.35
N THR A 193 0.94 -1.08 -21.86
CA THR A 193 0.79 -2.50 -21.57
C THR A 193 -0.24 -2.74 -20.47
N LEU A 194 -0.19 -1.94 -19.39
CA LEU A 194 -1.19 -2.00 -18.32
C LEU A 194 -2.60 -1.74 -18.84
N VAL A 195 -2.80 -0.73 -19.68
CA VAL A 195 -4.12 -0.44 -20.27
C VAL A 195 -4.63 -1.60 -21.10
N ALA A 196 -3.76 -2.24 -21.90
CA ALA A 196 -4.14 -3.42 -22.68
C ALA A 196 -4.55 -4.61 -21.78
N ASP A 197 -3.81 -4.84 -20.70
CA ASP A 197 -4.16 -5.86 -19.71
C ASP A 197 -5.49 -5.57 -19.00
N LEU A 198 -5.71 -4.32 -18.61
CA LEU A 198 -6.95 -3.91 -17.92
C LEU A 198 -8.18 -3.97 -18.84
N ALA A 199 -8.01 -3.83 -20.13
CA ALA A 199 -9.09 -3.97 -21.11
C ALA A 199 -9.66 -5.41 -21.18
N LEU A 200 -8.94 -6.40 -20.64
CA LEU A 200 -9.40 -7.80 -20.56
C LEU A 200 -10.24 -8.08 -19.31
N LEU A 201 -10.35 -7.12 -18.40
CA LEU A 201 -11.13 -7.30 -17.18
C LEU A 201 -12.63 -7.26 -17.47
N THR A 202 -13.35 -8.17 -16.85
CA THR A 202 -14.82 -8.21 -16.88
C THR A 202 -15.40 -7.56 -15.63
N SER A 203 -16.55 -6.89 -15.77
CA SER A 203 -17.30 -6.34 -14.64
C SER A 203 -18.66 -7.02 -14.56
N PRO A 204 -19.02 -7.65 -13.43
CA PRO A 204 -20.33 -8.30 -13.25
C PRO A 204 -21.51 -7.37 -13.47
N SER A 205 -21.35 -6.09 -13.17
CA SER A 205 -22.43 -5.09 -13.33
C SER A 205 -22.52 -4.47 -14.72
N ARG A 206 -21.55 -4.74 -15.61
CA ARG A 206 -21.52 -4.14 -16.97
C ARG A 206 -21.65 -5.15 -18.11
N GLY A 207 -21.67 -6.45 -17.77
CA GLY A 207 -21.83 -7.55 -18.73
C GLY A 207 -20.57 -7.84 -19.53
#